data_909c7e02beb530ed258f7fe391d28d5c
#
_entry.id   909c7e02beb530ed258f7fe391d28d5c
#
_cell.length_a   1.000
_cell.length_b   1.000
_cell.length_c   1.000
_cell.angle_alpha   90.00
_cell.angle_beta   90.00
_cell.angle_gamma   90.00
#
_symmetry.space_group_name_H-M   'P 1'
#
loop_
_entity.id
_entity.type
_entity.pdbx_description
1 polymer ?
#
loop_
_entity_poly.entity_id
_entity_poly.type
_entity_poly.pdbx_seq_one_letter_code
_entity_poly.pdbx_strand_id
1 'polypeptide(L)'
;MDMTGERRIPAPRQKVWEALNDTAMLKACIPGCDSLEKIGEADLKATAALKIGPISAKFAGKVTLSDIDPPNGYTITGEGQGGVAGFAKGGASVRLADDGDGTLLTYDVKAQVGGKIAQLGARLIDATAKQMSDQFFDRFTAALTPAPQAATPAAPLAAAPREVLGVPMVAWVGIVIFLFILALLVRGFFL
;
A
#
# COMPACT_ATOMS: atom_id res chain seq x y z
N MET A 1 -1.60 -0.45 26.35
CA MET A 1 -1.15 -1.38 25.30
C MET A 1 0.26 -0.95 24.89
N ASP A 2 1.21 -1.85 25.02
CA ASP A 2 2.58 -1.65 24.58
C ASP A 2 2.94 -2.81 23.64
N MET A 3 3.50 -2.49 22.48
CA MET A 3 3.83 -3.48 21.47
C MET A 3 5.14 -3.10 20.79
N THR A 4 6.07 -4.04 20.74
CA THR A 4 7.32 -3.92 19.99
C THR A 4 7.36 -4.99 18.91
N GLY A 5 8.05 -4.73 17.83
CA GLY A 5 8.24 -5.70 16.79
C GLY A 5 9.32 -5.30 15.81
N GLU A 6 9.67 -6.27 14.99
CA GLU A 6 10.62 -6.09 13.90
C GLU A 6 10.15 -6.80 12.63
N ARG A 7 10.56 -6.29 11.47
CA ARG A 7 10.29 -6.88 10.16
C ARG A 7 11.49 -6.68 9.24
N ARG A 8 11.93 -7.76 8.63
CA ARG A 8 12.89 -7.70 7.53
C ARG A 8 12.13 -7.48 6.24
N ILE A 9 12.51 -6.42 5.51
CA ILE A 9 11.92 -6.03 4.24
C ILE A 9 12.99 -6.20 3.17
N PRO A 10 12.77 -7.02 2.11
CA PRO A 10 13.75 -7.29 1.06
C PRO A 10 13.82 -6.13 0.05
N ALA A 11 14.15 -4.95 0.54
CA ALA A 11 14.35 -3.75 -0.25
C ALA A 11 15.36 -2.83 0.44
N PRO A 12 16.13 -2.02 -0.31
CA PRO A 12 17.07 -1.06 0.25
C PRO A 12 16.37 -0.04 1.15
N ARG A 13 17.05 0.41 2.21
CA ARG A 13 16.51 1.32 3.24
C ARG A 13 15.89 2.59 2.64
N GLN A 14 16.53 3.19 1.66
CA GLN A 14 16.01 4.37 0.99
C GLN A 14 14.65 4.10 0.32
N LYS A 15 14.49 2.96 -0.33
CA LYS A 15 13.23 2.56 -0.97
C LYS A 15 12.12 2.28 0.07
N VAL A 16 12.48 1.65 1.19
CA VAL A 16 11.56 1.44 2.31
C VAL A 16 11.11 2.77 2.91
N TRP A 17 12.04 3.70 3.10
CA TRP A 17 11.76 5.05 3.56
C TRP A 17 10.77 5.80 2.66
N GLU A 18 11.03 5.83 1.36
CA GLU A 18 10.17 6.48 0.36
C GLU A 18 8.75 5.90 0.39
N ALA A 19 8.63 4.58 0.44
CA ALA A 19 7.34 3.90 0.50
C ALA A 19 6.57 4.17 1.81
N LEU A 20 7.26 4.31 2.93
CA LEU A 20 6.64 4.69 4.22
C LEU A 20 6.19 6.16 4.25
N ASN A 21 6.64 6.99 3.33
CA ASN A 21 6.22 8.39 3.17
C ASN A 21 5.24 8.60 2.00
N ASP A 22 4.90 7.53 1.27
CA ASP A 22 3.91 7.56 0.19
C ASP A 22 2.51 7.23 0.74
N THR A 23 1.63 8.22 0.74
CA THR A 23 0.25 8.06 1.23
C THR A 23 -0.59 7.09 0.43
N ALA A 24 -0.33 6.94 -0.88
CA ALA A 24 -1.02 5.98 -1.73
C ALA A 24 -0.60 4.54 -1.37
N MET A 25 0.70 4.32 -1.19
CA MET A 25 1.26 3.06 -0.73
C MET A 25 0.70 2.69 0.66
N LEU A 26 0.77 3.61 1.62
CA LEU A 26 0.27 3.38 2.98
C LEU A 26 -1.22 3.07 2.98
N LYS A 27 -2.05 3.81 2.22
CA LYS A 27 -3.48 3.57 2.10
C LYS A 27 -3.78 2.15 1.58
N ALA A 28 -3.03 1.67 0.60
CA ALA A 28 -3.20 0.32 0.05
C ALA A 28 -2.80 -0.78 1.04
N CYS A 29 -1.81 -0.52 1.90
CA CYS A 29 -1.29 -1.50 2.85
C CYS A 29 -2.06 -1.55 4.16
N ILE A 30 -2.60 -0.42 4.65
CA ILE A 30 -3.31 -0.36 5.93
C ILE A 30 -4.67 -1.08 5.82
N PRO A 31 -4.93 -2.12 6.63
CA PRO A 31 -6.18 -2.85 6.60
C PRO A 31 -7.38 -1.95 6.93
N GLY A 32 -8.40 -1.97 6.05
CA GLY A 32 -9.62 -1.19 6.27
C GLY A 32 -9.49 0.32 6.07
N CYS A 33 -8.37 0.80 5.52
CA CYS A 33 -8.18 2.23 5.26
C CYS A 33 -9.10 2.71 4.13
N ASP A 34 -10.04 3.59 4.46
CA ASP A 34 -10.92 4.24 3.49
C ASP A 34 -10.24 5.46 2.85
N SER A 35 -9.60 6.31 3.69
CA SER A 35 -8.87 7.49 3.24
C SER A 35 -7.62 7.73 4.07
N LEU A 36 -6.58 8.23 3.42
CA LEU A 36 -5.36 8.74 4.03
C LEU A 36 -4.90 9.96 3.23
N GLU A 37 -4.91 11.12 3.87
CA GLU A 37 -4.65 12.40 3.24
C GLU A 37 -3.59 13.17 4.01
N LYS A 38 -2.64 13.76 3.30
CA LYS A 38 -1.66 14.67 3.88
C LYS A 38 -2.29 16.05 4.00
N ILE A 39 -2.40 16.58 5.22
CA ILE A 39 -3.01 17.86 5.52
C ILE A 39 -2.00 18.94 5.95
N GLY A 40 -0.73 18.57 6.06
CA GLY A 40 0.40 19.43 6.41
C GLY A 40 1.71 18.74 6.03
N GLU A 41 2.85 19.35 6.38
CA GLU A 41 4.16 18.73 6.09
C GLU A 41 4.35 17.42 6.83
N ALA A 42 3.94 17.37 8.10
CA ALA A 42 4.07 16.20 8.98
C ALA A 42 2.72 15.64 9.43
N ASP A 43 1.61 16.23 9.00
CA ASP A 43 0.27 15.88 9.47
C ASP A 43 -0.52 15.11 8.40
N LEU A 44 -1.14 13.99 8.85
CA LEU A 44 -2.02 13.17 8.02
C LEU A 44 -3.39 13.03 8.70
N LYS A 45 -4.43 12.95 7.89
CA LYS A 45 -5.77 12.59 8.29
C LYS A 45 -6.11 11.22 7.71
N ALA A 46 -6.62 10.33 8.55
CA ALA A 46 -6.98 8.98 8.15
C ALA A 46 -8.40 8.64 8.56
N THR A 47 -9.04 7.79 7.75
CA THR A 47 -10.29 7.14 8.11
C THR A 47 -10.16 5.67 7.80
N ALA A 48 -10.51 4.81 8.76
CA ALA A 48 -10.44 3.37 8.60
C ALA A 48 -11.67 2.68 9.20
N ALA A 49 -12.18 1.68 8.49
CA ALA A 49 -13.22 0.78 8.99
C ALA A 49 -12.57 -0.43 9.65
N LEU A 50 -12.71 -0.55 10.96
CA LEU A 50 -12.05 -1.57 11.76
C LEU A 50 -13.07 -2.50 12.39
N LYS A 51 -12.73 -3.80 12.45
CA LYS A 51 -13.47 -4.82 13.18
C LYS A 51 -12.61 -5.34 14.32
N ILE A 52 -13.05 -5.10 15.57
CA ILE A 52 -12.36 -5.51 16.79
C ILE A 52 -13.29 -6.43 17.57
N GLY A 53 -13.09 -7.74 17.42
CA GLY A 53 -14.04 -8.74 17.93
C GLY A 53 -15.45 -8.56 17.37
N PRO A 54 -16.48 -8.39 18.22
CA PRO A 54 -17.85 -8.17 17.78
C PRO A 54 -18.16 -6.73 17.38
N ILE A 55 -17.24 -5.78 17.62
CA ILE A 55 -17.43 -4.35 17.35
C ILE A 55 -16.86 -4.02 15.98
N SER A 56 -17.71 -3.49 15.09
CA SER A 56 -17.29 -2.88 13.82
C SER A 56 -17.57 -1.39 13.88
N ALA A 57 -16.57 -0.55 13.60
CA ALA A 57 -16.71 0.89 13.63
C ALA A 57 -15.77 1.55 12.61
N LYS A 58 -16.18 2.72 12.15
CA LYS A 58 -15.35 3.62 11.37
C LYS A 58 -14.64 4.58 12.31
N PHE A 59 -13.32 4.59 12.26
CA PHE A 59 -12.47 5.50 13.02
C PHE A 59 -11.95 6.59 12.10
N ALA A 60 -12.10 7.83 12.55
CA ALA A 60 -11.47 8.97 11.91
C ALA A 60 -10.42 9.55 12.85
N GLY A 61 -9.25 9.84 12.36
CA GLY A 61 -8.14 10.28 13.19
C GLY A 61 -7.16 11.19 12.47
N LYS A 62 -6.27 11.75 13.29
CA LYS A 62 -5.13 12.56 12.87
C LYS A 62 -3.85 11.85 13.32
N VAL A 63 -2.85 11.90 12.47
CA VAL A 63 -1.50 11.40 12.71
C VAL A 63 -0.52 12.51 12.44
N THR A 64 0.45 12.70 13.34
CA THR A 64 1.54 13.65 13.20
C THR A 64 2.86 12.89 13.24
N LEU A 65 3.76 13.20 12.31
CA LEU A 65 5.13 12.70 12.29
C LEU A 65 6.05 13.71 12.97
N SER A 66 6.98 13.21 13.78
CA SER A 66 8.03 13.99 14.46
C SER A 66 9.36 13.25 14.41
N ASP A 67 10.42 13.93 14.86
CA ASP A 67 11.78 13.36 14.90
C ASP A 67 12.18 12.69 13.58
N ILE A 68 11.82 13.34 12.46
CA ILE A 68 12.02 12.80 11.12
C ILE A 68 13.51 12.84 10.79
N ASP A 69 14.12 11.65 10.67
CA ASP A 69 15.55 11.43 10.36
C ASP A 69 15.68 10.55 9.11
N PRO A 70 15.65 11.12 7.90
CA PRO A 70 15.75 10.35 6.66
C PRO A 70 17.15 9.75 6.44
N PRO A 71 17.27 8.49 6.04
CA PRO A 71 16.25 7.46 5.89
C PRO A 71 16.15 6.53 7.11
N ASN A 72 16.52 7.01 8.32
CA ASN A 72 16.75 6.17 9.50
C ASN A 72 15.48 5.94 10.33
N GLY A 73 14.51 6.85 10.31
CA GLY A 73 13.28 6.67 11.07
C GLY A 73 12.52 7.95 11.38
N TYR A 74 11.45 7.79 12.16
CA TYR A 74 10.61 8.88 12.66
C TYR A 74 9.76 8.42 13.84
N THR A 75 9.15 9.37 14.52
CA THR A 75 8.15 9.14 15.56
C THR A 75 6.77 9.48 15.01
N ILE A 76 5.78 8.63 15.28
CA ILE A 76 4.37 8.81 14.93
C ILE A 76 3.62 9.11 16.22
N THR A 77 2.78 10.13 16.22
CA THR A 77 1.75 10.32 17.25
C THR A 77 0.39 10.43 16.58
N GLY A 78 -0.63 9.89 17.20
CA GLY A 78 -1.95 9.91 16.59
C GLY A 78 -3.08 9.66 17.57
N GLU A 79 -4.25 10.07 17.14
CA GLU A 79 -5.51 9.82 17.83
C GLU A 79 -6.60 9.50 16.82
N GLY A 80 -7.53 8.64 17.20
CA GLY A 80 -8.67 8.23 16.38
C GLY A 80 -9.94 8.11 17.20
N GLN A 81 -11.04 8.57 16.63
CA GLN A 81 -12.37 8.54 17.25
C GLN A 81 -13.28 7.60 16.44
N GLY A 82 -13.89 6.64 17.11
CA GLY A 82 -14.84 5.68 16.54
C GLY A 82 -16.29 5.90 17.00
N GLY A 83 -16.64 7.11 17.41
CA GLY A 83 -17.98 7.45 17.91
C GLY A 83 -18.35 6.60 19.13
N VAL A 84 -19.47 5.89 19.03
CA VAL A 84 -19.97 5.01 20.13
C VAL A 84 -19.03 3.83 20.44
N ALA A 85 -18.11 3.47 19.55
CA ALA A 85 -17.13 2.42 19.79
C ALA A 85 -16.04 2.88 20.75
N GLY A 86 -15.73 4.17 20.78
CA GLY A 86 -14.72 4.74 21.64
C GLY A 86 -13.59 5.42 20.87
N PHE A 87 -12.42 5.45 21.46
CA PHE A 87 -11.24 6.13 20.91
C PHE A 87 -9.96 5.32 21.13
N ALA A 88 -8.95 5.63 20.33
CA ALA A 88 -7.57 5.20 20.54
C ALA A 88 -6.63 6.39 20.35
N LYS A 89 -5.59 6.50 21.19
CA LYS A 89 -4.53 7.48 21.04
C LYS A 89 -3.20 6.89 21.44
N GLY A 90 -2.13 7.36 20.84
CA GLY A 90 -0.80 6.84 21.17
C GLY A 90 0.28 7.31 20.21
N GLY A 91 1.41 6.63 20.27
CA GLY A 91 2.54 6.89 19.40
C GLY A 91 3.33 5.64 19.10
N ALA A 92 4.15 5.73 18.08
CA ALA A 92 5.08 4.71 17.66
C ALA A 92 6.42 5.34 17.26
N SER A 93 7.52 4.73 17.67
CA SER A 93 8.84 5.04 17.13
C SER A 93 9.17 3.99 16.07
N VAL A 94 9.59 4.43 14.89
CA VAL A 94 9.97 3.56 13.77
C VAL A 94 11.44 3.82 13.44
N ARG A 95 12.21 2.74 13.31
CA ARG A 95 13.64 2.80 12.94
C ARG A 95 13.92 1.82 11.80
N LEU A 96 14.79 2.26 10.89
CA LEU A 96 15.25 1.49 9.75
C LEU A 96 16.76 1.32 9.84
N ALA A 97 17.23 0.09 9.69
CA ALA A 97 18.65 -0.25 9.61
C ALA A 97 18.90 -1.12 8.38
N ASP A 98 20.11 -1.02 7.82
CA ASP A 98 20.50 -1.92 6.73
C ASP A 98 20.67 -3.35 7.27
N ASP A 99 20.17 -4.33 6.55
CA ASP A 99 20.27 -5.75 6.85
C ASP A 99 20.60 -6.55 5.59
N GLY A 100 21.90 -6.59 5.27
CA GLY A 100 22.39 -7.18 4.03
C GLY A 100 21.89 -6.43 2.80
N ASP A 101 21.12 -7.09 1.96
CA ASP A 101 20.47 -6.56 0.76
C ASP A 101 19.05 -5.97 1.04
N GLY A 102 18.62 -6.04 2.30
CA GLY A 102 17.32 -5.57 2.76
C GLY A 102 17.41 -4.52 3.87
N THR A 103 16.30 -4.32 4.51
CA THR A 103 16.12 -3.38 5.62
C THR A 103 15.47 -4.07 6.79
N LEU A 104 16.06 -3.94 7.98
CA LEU A 104 15.41 -4.27 9.23
C LEU A 104 14.62 -3.05 9.72
N LEU A 105 13.31 -3.17 9.77
CA LEU A 105 12.41 -2.19 10.37
C LEU A 105 12.08 -2.64 11.78
N THR A 106 12.33 -1.78 12.77
CA THR A 106 11.93 -1.99 14.18
C THR A 106 10.93 -0.93 14.58
N TYR A 107 9.97 -1.30 15.44
CA TYR A 107 8.99 -0.37 15.95
C TYR A 107 8.65 -0.64 17.42
N ASP A 108 8.36 0.46 18.13
CA ASP A 108 7.86 0.45 19.51
C ASP A 108 6.59 1.30 19.55
N VAL A 109 5.48 0.71 20.02
CA VAL A 109 4.15 1.34 20.04
C VAL A 109 3.66 1.43 21.47
N LYS A 110 3.15 2.62 21.84
CA LYS A 110 2.43 2.85 23.09
C LYS A 110 1.07 3.45 22.78
N ALA A 111 0.00 2.80 23.20
CA ALA A 111 -1.34 3.25 22.91
C ALA A 111 -2.28 3.09 24.10
N GLN A 112 -3.25 4.01 24.17
CA GLN A 112 -4.37 3.98 25.09
C GLN A 112 -5.66 3.84 24.30
N VAL A 113 -6.54 2.97 24.78
CA VAL A 113 -7.83 2.69 24.18
C VAL A 113 -8.92 2.95 25.20
N GLY A 114 -9.99 3.61 24.81
CA GLY A 114 -11.13 3.94 25.67
C GLY A 114 -12.47 3.68 25.02
N GLY A 115 -13.54 3.73 25.81
CA GLY A 115 -14.90 3.49 25.35
C GLY A 115 -15.26 2.00 25.30
N LYS A 116 -16.24 1.63 24.45
CA LYS A 116 -16.74 0.24 24.35
C LYS A 116 -15.67 -0.75 23.92
N ILE A 117 -14.74 -0.34 23.05
CA ILE A 117 -13.65 -1.23 22.63
C ILE A 117 -12.72 -1.60 23.78
N ALA A 118 -12.50 -0.71 24.76
CA ALA A 118 -11.71 -1.03 25.94
C ALA A 118 -12.33 -2.14 26.82
N GLN A 119 -13.65 -2.26 26.79
CA GLN A 119 -14.39 -3.29 27.53
C GLN A 119 -14.18 -4.71 26.96
N LEU A 120 -13.64 -4.83 25.75
CA LEU A 120 -13.29 -6.12 25.13
C LEU A 120 -12.08 -6.78 25.80
N GLY A 121 -11.34 -6.02 26.63
CA GLY A 121 -10.16 -6.46 27.34
C GLY A 121 -8.86 -6.36 26.54
N ALA A 122 -7.77 -6.11 27.24
CA ALA A 122 -6.46 -5.87 26.64
C ALA A 122 -6.01 -6.99 25.71
N ARG A 123 -6.22 -8.25 26.08
CA ARG A 123 -5.80 -9.41 25.27
C ARG A 123 -6.40 -9.42 23.87
N LEU A 124 -7.68 -9.06 23.73
CA LEU A 124 -8.32 -9.01 22.41
C LEU A 124 -7.85 -7.81 21.59
N ILE A 125 -7.65 -6.68 22.26
CA ILE A 125 -7.12 -5.46 21.63
C ILE A 125 -5.71 -5.72 21.11
N ASP A 126 -4.82 -6.29 21.91
CA ASP A 126 -3.43 -6.60 21.55
C ASP A 126 -3.37 -7.62 20.39
N ALA A 127 -4.19 -8.67 20.44
CA ALA A 127 -4.26 -9.65 19.36
C ALA A 127 -4.73 -9.02 18.03
N THR A 128 -5.73 -8.13 18.09
CA THR A 128 -6.22 -7.41 16.91
C THR A 128 -5.15 -6.47 16.36
N ALA A 129 -4.48 -5.70 17.22
CA ALA A 129 -3.42 -4.79 16.81
C ALA A 129 -2.25 -5.55 16.16
N LYS A 130 -1.84 -6.68 16.75
CA LYS A 130 -0.83 -7.54 16.15
C LYS A 130 -1.25 -8.06 14.78
N GLN A 131 -2.46 -8.56 14.63
CA GLN A 131 -2.99 -9.04 13.36
C GLN A 131 -3.00 -7.94 12.30
N MET A 132 -3.40 -6.73 12.65
CA MET A 132 -3.39 -5.58 11.73
C MET A 132 -1.96 -5.18 11.31
N SER A 133 -1.02 -5.20 12.26
CA SER A 133 0.39 -4.95 11.99
C SER A 133 0.96 -6.01 11.03
N ASP A 134 0.69 -7.29 11.28
CA ASP A 134 1.14 -8.38 10.40
C ASP A 134 0.58 -8.20 8.98
N GLN A 135 -0.73 -7.94 8.83
CA GLN A 135 -1.35 -7.70 7.52
C GLN A 135 -0.79 -6.47 6.80
N PHE A 136 -0.51 -5.40 7.54
CA PHE A 136 0.14 -4.22 6.97
C PHE A 136 1.50 -4.57 6.40
N PHE A 137 2.37 -5.19 7.19
CA PHE A 137 3.72 -5.52 6.76
C PHE A 137 3.76 -6.56 5.65
N ASP A 138 2.84 -7.53 5.63
CA ASP A 138 2.75 -8.51 4.54
C ASP A 138 2.43 -7.81 3.21
N ARG A 139 1.45 -6.90 3.19
CA ARG A 139 1.10 -6.10 2.00
C ARG A 139 2.22 -5.15 1.60
N PHE A 140 2.82 -4.48 2.59
CA PHE A 140 3.91 -3.53 2.37
C PHE A 140 5.14 -4.21 1.75
N THR A 141 5.52 -5.35 2.30
CA THR A 141 6.63 -6.15 1.77
C THR A 141 6.33 -6.65 0.36
N ALA A 142 5.12 -7.17 0.12
CA ALA A 142 4.71 -7.62 -1.21
C ALA A 142 4.74 -6.48 -2.25
N ALA A 143 4.36 -5.28 -1.87
CA ALA A 143 4.37 -4.11 -2.75
C ALA A 143 5.80 -3.63 -3.09
N LEU A 144 6.76 -3.84 -2.19
CA LEU A 144 8.16 -3.47 -2.38
C LEU A 144 9.00 -4.54 -3.06
N THR A 145 8.58 -5.80 -2.95
CA THR A 145 9.23 -6.90 -3.65
C THR A 145 8.84 -6.83 -5.12
N PRO A 146 9.79 -6.72 -6.07
CA PRO A 146 9.45 -6.86 -7.47
C PRO A 146 8.71 -8.19 -7.63
N ALA A 147 7.53 -8.16 -8.27
CA ALA A 147 6.89 -9.41 -8.66
C ALA A 147 7.99 -10.27 -9.31
N PRO A 148 8.14 -11.57 -8.96
CA PRO A 148 9.02 -12.43 -9.70
C PRO A 148 8.67 -12.17 -11.16
N GLN A 149 9.60 -11.58 -11.93
CA GLN A 149 9.41 -11.53 -13.37
C GLN A 149 9.13 -12.98 -13.72
N ALA A 150 7.85 -13.27 -14.01
CA ALA A 150 7.51 -14.55 -14.62
C ALA A 150 8.52 -14.62 -15.75
N ALA A 151 9.48 -15.54 -15.62
CA ALA A 151 10.47 -15.76 -16.65
C ALA A 151 9.62 -15.84 -17.91
N THR A 152 9.72 -14.83 -18.76
CA THR A 152 9.02 -14.81 -20.02
C THR A 152 9.35 -16.17 -20.58
N PRO A 153 8.39 -17.08 -20.79
CA PRO A 153 8.68 -18.39 -21.33
C PRO A 153 9.49 -18.05 -22.57
N ALA A 154 10.77 -18.52 -22.62
CA ALA A 154 11.65 -18.24 -23.73
C ALA A 154 10.78 -18.45 -24.97
N ALA A 155 10.49 -17.35 -25.68
CA ALA A 155 9.60 -17.39 -26.83
C ALA A 155 10.16 -18.53 -27.69
N PRO A 156 9.38 -19.57 -28.04
CA PRO A 156 9.85 -20.57 -28.97
C PRO A 156 10.34 -19.77 -30.16
N LEU A 157 11.59 -20.01 -30.57
CA LEU A 157 12.26 -19.36 -31.69
C LEU A 157 11.21 -19.03 -32.74
N ALA A 158 11.00 -17.75 -32.97
CA ALA A 158 9.95 -17.22 -33.81
C ALA A 158 9.94 -17.98 -35.12
N ALA A 159 8.92 -18.78 -35.37
CA ALA A 159 8.62 -19.24 -36.70
C ALA A 159 8.54 -17.99 -37.56
N ALA A 160 9.38 -17.90 -38.58
CA ALA A 160 9.43 -16.78 -39.49
C ALA A 160 8.00 -16.40 -39.91
N PRO A 161 7.67 -15.10 -39.93
CA PRO A 161 6.32 -14.67 -40.32
C PRO A 161 6.01 -15.24 -41.72
N ARG A 162 4.87 -15.92 -41.83
CA ARG A 162 4.40 -16.42 -43.11
C ARG A 162 4.06 -15.21 -43.99
N GLU A 163 4.84 -15.01 -45.04
CA GLU A 163 4.56 -14.02 -46.04
C GLU A 163 3.41 -14.50 -46.92
N VAL A 164 2.39 -13.68 -47.06
CA VAL A 164 1.32 -13.84 -48.06
C VAL A 164 1.48 -12.72 -49.05
N LEU A 165 1.75 -13.06 -50.29
CA LEU A 165 1.99 -12.11 -51.41
C LEU A 165 3.19 -11.14 -51.18
N GLY A 166 4.28 -11.58 -50.55
CA GLY A 166 5.50 -10.77 -50.38
C GLY A 166 5.41 -9.62 -49.38
N VAL A 167 4.35 -9.57 -48.56
CA VAL A 167 4.16 -8.53 -47.53
C VAL A 167 3.98 -9.23 -46.17
N PRO A 168 4.73 -8.86 -45.10
CA PRO A 168 4.60 -9.50 -43.80
C PRO A 168 3.18 -9.32 -43.25
N MET A 169 2.64 -10.37 -42.65
CA MET A 169 1.25 -10.44 -42.16
C MET A 169 0.83 -9.25 -41.27
N VAL A 170 1.80 -8.65 -40.61
CA VAL A 170 1.60 -7.44 -39.76
C VAL A 170 1.20 -6.23 -40.59
N ALA A 171 1.67 -6.13 -41.83
CA ALA A 171 1.32 -5.01 -42.70
C ALA A 171 -0.14 -5.09 -43.20
N TRP A 172 -0.70 -6.29 -43.35
CA TRP A 172 -2.10 -6.49 -43.73
C TRP A 172 -3.08 -6.00 -42.65
N VAL A 173 -2.74 -6.18 -41.36
CA VAL A 173 -3.55 -5.66 -40.27
C VAL A 173 -3.61 -4.13 -40.29
N GLY A 174 -2.49 -3.47 -40.56
CA GLY A 174 -2.42 -2.02 -40.71
C GLY A 174 -3.27 -1.50 -41.88
N ILE A 175 -3.25 -2.20 -43.02
CA ILE A 175 -4.03 -1.83 -44.20
C ILE A 175 -5.53 -1.99 -43.93
N VAL A 176 -5.97 -3.06 -43.28
CA VAL A 176 -7.39 -3.28 -42.95
C VAL A 176 -7.88 -2.22 -41.94
N ILE A 177 -7.09 -1.90 -40.93
CA ILE A 177 -7.44 -0.85 -39.96
C ILE A 177 -7.50 0.52 -40.66
N PHE A 178 -6.55 0.84 -41.56
CA PHE A 178 -6.53 2.08 -42.28
C PHE A 178 -7.76 2.23 -43.19
N LEU A 179 -8.13 1.18 -43.91
CA LEU A 179 -9.33 1.17 -44.77
C LEU A 179 -10.63 1.30 -43.94
N PHE A 180 -10.68 0.69 -42.76
CA PHE A 180 -11.83 0.81 -41.86
C PHE A 180 -11.98 2.22 -41.28
N ILE A 181 -10.88 2.87 -40.91
CA ILE A 181 -10.86 4.27 -40.45
C ILE A 181 -11.26 5.21 -41.59
N LEU A 182 -10.76 4.98 -42.82
CA LEU A 182 -11.10 5.75 -43.98
C LEU A 182 -12.59 5.63 -44.32
N ALA A 183 -13.18 4.43 -44.22
CA ALA A 183 -14.61 4.20 -44.44
C ALA A 183 -15.48 4.93 -43.39
N LEU A 184 -15.04 5.00 -42.14
CA LEU A 184 -15.72 5.75 -41.06
C LEU A 184 -15.64 7.27 -41.29
N LEU A 185 -14.51 7.77 -41.77
CA LEU A 185 -14.35 9.20 -42.08
C LEU A 185 -15.22 9.63 -43.28
N VAL A 186 -15.33 8.80 -44.33
CA VAL A 186 -16.20 9.06 -45.50
C VAL A 186 -17.67 9.03 -45.07
N ARG A 187 -18.07 8.12 -44.18
CA ARG A 187 -19.45 8.07 -43.66
C ARG A 187 -19.81 9.27 -42.78
N GLY A 188 -18.83 9.85 -42.06
CA GLY A 188 -19.01 11.05 -41.22
C GLY A 188 -19.06 12.37 -42.03
N PHE A 189 -18.66 12.33 -43.33
CA PHE A 189 -18.66 13.51 -44.17
C PHE A 189 -19.94 13.63 -45.07
N PHE A 190 -20.74 12.56 -45.13
CA PHE A 190 -21.98 12.50 -45.94
C PHE A 190 -23.27 12.39 -45.09
N LEU A 191 -23.22 12.70 -43.83
CA LEU A 191 -24.38 12.85 -42.88
C LEU A 191 -24.29 14.24 -42.17
#